data_f663c7edee5f57d67d450410b39dd182
#
_entry.id   f663c7edee5f57d67d450410b39dd182
#
_cell.length_a   1.000
_cell.length_b   1.000
_cell.length_c   1.000
_cell.angle_alpha   90.00
_cell.angle_beta   90.00
_cell.angle_gamma   90.00
#
_symmetry.space_group_name_H-M   'P 1'
#
loop_
_entity.id
_entity.type
_entity.pdbx_description
1 polymer ?
#
loop_
_entity_poly.entity_id
_entity_poly.type
_entity_poly.pdbx_seq_one_letter_code
_entity_poly.pdbx_strand_id
1 'polypeptide(L)'
;QRQMCIRDRESTDERMENKKNVNINSLIFNKTVYDKGPNIVVIGGGTGLNTVLSGLKNYTSNLTAIVTVSDYGETITNSRRELQTLPLNDIKDSIVALAKKDEQVQKLFNYEFQSGKLRGLDFADIYFLAMKEINGNFEDSIIKSNEVINMIGKVIPVTLDEMKITAELANGYIVEEKSRIPEVVSEKLTKINRITISPANCKPAPGVVEAIKAADCIIIGPGSLYTNVIPNLLVNGVNKAIKESTAIKVYISNIMTEPGQTDNYSVADHINAIIEHCGQGIMDYCIYDTGEIIPEFIKKYNLEGQDIVEQDVDKVKGVKFLQRNLSMVDSEFIRHDPNLVAASIIELICDDLKYQD
;
A
#
# COMPACT_ATOMS: atom_id res chain seq x y z
N GLN A 1 54.25 -6.59 14.02
CA GLN A 1 53.17 -5.99 14.82
C GLN A 1 53.07 -4.46 14.70
N ARG A 2 54.18 -3.72 14.47
CA ARG A 2 54.11 -2.25 14.27
C ARG A 2 53.56 -1.80 12.91
N GLN A 3 53.75 -2.58 11.85
CA GLN A 3 53.21 -2.25 10.52
C GLN A 3 51.73 -2.50 10.35
N MET A 4 51.12 -3.37 11.15
CA MET A 4 49.66 -3.62 11.13
C MET A 4 48.84 -2.50 11.77
N CYS A 5 49.38 -1.85 12.80
CA CYS A 5 48.69 -0.71 13.46
C CYS A 5 48.65 0.58 12.63
N ILE A 6 49.56 0.76 11.66
CA ILE A 6 49.60 1.96 10.79
C ILE A 6 48.56 1.81 9.67
N ARG A 7 48.40 0.61 9.10
CA ARG A 7 47.37 0.36 8.06
C ARG A 7 45.93 0.52 8.58
N ASP A 8 45.67 0.11 9.82
CA ASP A 8 44.32 0.28 10.41
C ASP A 8 44.01 1.73 10.79
N ARG A 9 45.01 2.57 11.04
CA ARG A 9 44.80 4.01 11.25
C ARG A 9 44.54 4.76 9.96
N GLU A 10 45.26 4.46 8.89
CA GLU A 10 45.03 5.08 7.58
C GLU A 10 43.63 4.72 7.01
N SER A 11 43.17 3.47 7.19
CA SER A 11 41.81 3.06 6.76
C SER A 11 40.69 3.68 7.58
N THR A 12 40.92 4.03 8.84
CA THR A 12 39.93 4.72 9.70
C THR A 12 39.90 6.21 9.43
N ASP A 13 41.04 6.83 9.13
CA ASP A 13 41.10 8.24 8.78
C ASP A 13 40.50 8.52 7.37
N GLU A 14 40.72 7.67 6.38
CA GLU A 14 40.03 7.76 5.08
C GLU A 14 38.51 7.56 5.20
N ARG A 15 38.03 6.70 6.11
CA ARG A 15 36.59 6.56 6.37
C ARG A 15 36.00 7.73 7.14
N MET A 16 36.78 8.43 7.96
CA MET A 16 36.34 9.64 8.65
C MET A 16 36.42 10.89 7.78
N GLU A 17 37.38 10.99 6.86
CA GLU A 17 37.44 12.10 5.90
C GLU A 17 36.32 12.06 4.85
N ASN A 18 35.91 10.87 4.40
CA ASN A 18 34.75 10.73 3.51
C ASN A 18 33.40 11.09 4.16
N LYS A 19 33.32 11.18 5.49
CA LYS A 19 32.12 11.69 6.20
C LYS A 19 32.07 13.21 6.36
N LYS A 20 33.15 13.94 6.07
CA LYS A 20 33.25 15.39 6.34
C LYS A 20 33.00 16.31 5.15
N ASN A 21 32.86 15.79 3.94
CA ASN A 21 32.61 16.61 2.75
C ASN A 21 31.19 16.43 2.18
N VAL A 22 30.19 16.38 3.04
CA VAL A 22 28.82 16.56 2.56
C VAL A 22 28.64 18.04 2.26
N ASN A 23 28.59 18.38 0.98
CA ASN A 23 28.38 19.76 0.53
C ASN A 23 27.00 20.24 1.01
N ILE A 24 26.97 21.16 1.95
CA ILE A 24 25.73 21.72 2.53
C ILE A 24 24.81 22.25 1.44
N ASN A 25 25.35 22.84 0.37
CA ASN A 25 24.54 23.31 -0.76
C ASN A 25 23.85 22.16 -1.50
N SER A 26 24.51 21.00 -1.67
CA SER A 26 23.88 19.83 -2.29
C SER A 26 22.80 19.23 -1.39
N LEU A 27 22.98 19.25 -0.08
CA LEU A 27 21.96 18.80 0.87
C LEU A 27 20.72 19.71 0.85
N ILE A 28 20.94 21.04 0.84
CA ILE A 28 19.86 22.03 0.75
C ILE A 28 19.14 21.89 -0.59
N PHE A 29 19.88 21.76 -1.68
CA PHE A 29 19.31 21.58 -3.03
C PHE A 29 18.48 20.29 -3.10
N ASN A 30 19.06 19.16 -2.68
CA ASN A 30 18.37 17.88 -2.67
C ASN A 30 17.11 17.91 -1.80
N LYS A 31 17.16 18.54 -0.62
CA LYS A 31 15.99 18.72 0.22
C LYS A 31 14.92 19.57 -0.44
N THR A 32 15.31 20.68 -1.09
CA THR A 32 14.36 21.57 -1.78
C THR A 32 13.69 20.86 -2.96
N VAL A 33 14.43 20.07 -3.73
CA VAL A 33 13.89 19.26 -4.83
C VAL A 33 12.93 18.19 -4.28
N TYR A 34 13.33 17.53 -3.20
CA TYR A 34 12.52 16.51 -2.52
C TYR A 34 11.20 17.07 -1.97
N ASP A 35 11.23 18.22 -1.31
CA ASP A 35 10.04 18.87 -0.74
C ASP A 35 9.13 19.50 -1.82
N LYS A 36 9.65 19.73 -3.02
CA LYS A 36 8.91 20.19 -4.21
C LYS A 36 8.58 19.08 -5.19
N GLY A 37 8.82 17.84 -4.83
CA GLY A 37 8.50 16.68 -5.64
C GLY A 37 6.99 16.54 -5.91
N PRO A 38 6.60 15.66 -6.84
CA PRO A 38 5.20 15.47 -7.22
C PRO A 38 4.32 15.06 -6.03
N ASN A 39 3.07 15.51 -6.03
CA ASN A 39 2.05 15.05 -5.11
C ASN A 39 1.56 13.68 -5.57
N ILE A 40 1.88 12.64 -4.82
CA ILE A 40 1.50 11.27 -5.17
C ILE A 40 0.51 10.75 -4.15
N VAL A 41 -0.63 10.28 -4.64
CA VAL A 41 -1.64 9.58 -3.85
C VAL A 41 -1.54 8.09 -4.14
N VAL A 42 -1.47 7.26 -3.10
CA VAL A 42 -1.47 5.79 -3.22
C VAL A 42 -2.71 5.26 -2.52
N ILE A 43 -3.54 4.49 -3.24
CA ILE A 43 -4.83 3.97 -2.75
C ILE A 43 -4.75 2.46 -2.65
N GLY A 44 -5.02 1.89 -1.48
CA GLY A 44 -5.00 0.45 -1.28
C GLY A 44 -4.96 0.03 0.17
N GLY A 45 -4.33 -1.09 0.44
CA GLY A 45 -4.08 -1.65 1.78
C GLY A 45 -3.11 -2.81 1.72
N GLY A 46 -2.69 -3.30 2.88
CA GLY A 46 -1.79 -4.42 3.03
C GLY A 46 -0.35 -4.16 2.59
N THR A 47 0.41 -5.25 2.46
CA THR A 47 1.85 -5.19 2.18
C THR A 47 2.20 -4.55 0.83
N GLY A 48 1.33 -4.69 -0.16
CA GLY A 48 1.54 -4.11 -1.50
C GLY A 48 1.61 -2.58 -1.45
N LEU A 49 0.62 -1.94 -0.81
CA LEU A 49 0.61 -0.50 -0.58
C LEU A 49 1.89 -0.05 0.14
N ASN A 50 2.27 -0.74 1.22
CA ASN A 50 3.41 -0.38 2.04
C ASN A 50 4.74 -0.49 1.29
N THR A 51 4.85 -1.44 0.36
CA THR A 51 6.00 -1.57 -0.55
C THR A 51 6.14 -0.33 -1.43
N VAL A 52 5.05 0.14 -2.04
CA VAL A 52 5.04 1.35 -2.87
C VAL A 52 5.42 2.59 -2.05
N LEU A 53 4.83 2.75 -0.87
CA LEU A 53 5.12 3.86 0.04
C LEU A 53 6.59 3.89 0.47
N SER A 54 7.14 2.74 0.83
CA SER A 54 8.55 2.59 1.26
C SER A 54 9.54 2.98 0.17
N GLY A 55 9.21 2.73 -1.09
CA GLY A 55 10.00 3.15 -2.24
C GLY A 55 9.87 4.65 -2.52
N LEU A 56 8.63 5.13 -2.65
CA LEU A 56 8.34 6.52 -3.05
C LEU A 56 8.78 7.56 -2.02
N LYS A 57 8.81 7.22 -0.73
CA LYS A 57 9.31 8.14 0.32
C LYS A 57 10.75 8.60 0.11
N ASN A 58 11.52 7.94 -0.78
CA ASN A 58 12.87 8.34 -1.12
C ASN A 58 12.93 9.40 -2.23
N TYR A 59 11.81 9.64 -2.93
CA TYR A 59 11.74 10.55 -4.09
C TYR A 59 10.97 11.84 -3.81
N THR A 60 9.96 11.81 -2.96
CA THR A 60 9.16 12.99 -2.62
C THR A 60 8.64 12.92 -1.17
N SER A 61 8.50 14.10 -0.54
CA SER A 61 7.79 14.22 0.74
C SER A 61 6.28 14.36 0.58
N ASN A 62 5.79 14.61 -0.64
CA ASN A 62 4.39 14.92 -0.91
C ASN A 62 3.57 13.64 -1.18
N LEU A 63 3.65 12.67 -0.25
CA LEU A 63 2.93 11.40 -0.32
C LEU A 63 1.65 11.43 0.50
N THR A 64 0.58 10.87 -0.06
CA THR A 64 -0.65 10.60 0.68
C THR A 64 -1.04 9.15 0.47
N ALA A 65 -1.05 8.35 1.53
CA ALA A 65 -1.62 7.01 1.53
C ALA A 65 -3.09 7.09 1.90
N ILE A 66 -3.98 6.64 1.01
CA ILE A 66 -5.42 6.44 1.30
C ILE A 66 -5.63 4.96 1.56
N VAL A 67 -5.94 4.62 2.80
CA VAL A 67 -5.83 3.25 3.31
C VAL A 67 -7.20 2.67 3.61
N THR A 68 -7.36 1.39 3.26
CA THR A 68 -8.57 0.61 3.57
C THR A 68 -8.80 0.51 5.08
N VAL A 69 -10.04 0.72 5.51
CA VAL A 69 -10.49 0.50 6.90
C VAL A 69 -11.70 -0.42 6.86
N SER A 70 -11.48 -1.71 6.66
CA SER A 70 -12.56 -2.66 6.45
C SER A 70 -12.37 -3.98 7.18
N ASP A 71 -11.78 -3.97 8.36
CA ASP A 71 -11.47 -5.21 9.06
C ASP A 71 -12.09 -5.26 10.45
N TYR A 72 -13.41 -5.39 10.49
CA TYR A 72 -14.14 -5.69 11.72
C TYR A 72 -14.42 -7.20 11.88
N GLY A 73 -13.54 -8.07 11.30
CA GLY A 73 -13.67 -9.50 11.34
C GLY A 73 -13.33 -10.12 12.70
N GLU A 74 -13.57 -11.43 12.85
CA GLU A 74 -13.48 -12.20 14.10
C GLU A 74 -12.11 -12.23 14.80
N THR A 75 -11.07 -11.71 14.21
CA THR A 75 -9.70 -11.60 14.76
C THR A 75 -9.53 -10.49 15.81
N ILE A 76 -10.58 -9.74 16.11
CA ILE A 76 -10.52 -8.78 17.21
C ILE A 76 -10.53 -9.57 18.53
N THR A 77 -9.38 -9.63 19.19
CA THR A 77 -9.28 -10.21 20.54
C THR A 77 -10.26 -9.51 21.48
N ASN A 78 -10.72 -10.23 22.51
CA ASN A 78 -11.64 -9.65 23.50
C ASN A 78 -11.09 -8.34 24.07
N SER A 79 -9.77 -8.25 24.26
CA SER A 79 -9.08 -7.04 24.73
C SER A 79 -9.23 -5.87 23.75
N ARG A 80 -9.13 -6.09 22.45
CA ARG A 80 -9.37 -5.03 21.42
C ARG A 80 -10.83 -4.58 21.38
N ARG A 81 -11.79 -5.52 21.57
CA ARG A 81 -13.23 -5.18 21.69
C ARG A 81 -13.51 -4.32 22.92
N GLU A 82 -12.95 -4.68 24.08
CA GLU A 82 -13.11 -3.91 25.31
C GLU A 82 -12.54 -2.50 25.18
N LEU A 83 -11.45 -2.32 24.44
CA LEU A 83 -10.81 -1.03 24.20
C LEU A 83 -11.47 -0.22 23.08
N GLN A 84 -12.46 -0.77 22.35
CA GLN A 84 -13.11 -0.12 21.20
C GLN A 84 -12.10 0.40 20.16
N THR A 85 -11.02 -0.35 19.95
CA THR A 85 -10.01 -0.01 18.95
C THR A 85 -10.53 -0.31 17.56
N LEU A 86 -10.32 0.61 16.62
CA LEU A 86 -10.58 0.37 15.20
C LEU A 86 -9.59 -0.66 14.65
N PRO A 87 -9.93 -1.40 13.59
CA PRO A 87 -8.98 -2.27 12.91
C PRO A 87 -7.93 -1.39 12.21
N LEU A 88 -6.75 -1.32 12.78
CA LEU A 88 -5.73 -0.36 12.42
C LEU A 88 -4.55 -0.97 11.67
N ASN A 89 -4.58 -2.27 11.37
CA ASN A 89 -3.42 -2.96 10.82
C ASN A 89 -2.87 -2.26 9.57
N ASP A 90 -3.70 -2.00 8.57
CA ASP A 90 -3.26 -1.35 7.34
C ASP A 90 -2.79 0.10 7.57
N ILE A 91 -3.44 0.84 8.48
CA ILE A 91 -3.02 2.20 8.86
C ILE A 91 -1.69 2.16 9.61
N LYS A 92 -1.55 1.27 10.61
CA LYS A 92 -0.32 1.06 11.36
C LYS A 92 0.85 0.77 10.43
N ASP A 93 0.67 -0.20 9.54
CA ASP A 93 1.72 -0.63 8.62
C ASP A 93 2.09 0.48 7.62
N SER A 94 1.13 1.27 7.17
CA SER A 94 1.38 2.43 6.30
C SER A 94 2.13 3.56 7.02
N ILE A 95 1.82 3.80 8.30
CA ILE A 95 2.56 4.74 9.15
C ILE A 95 4.01 4.27 9.32
N VAL A 96 4.22 2.99 9.58
CA VAL A 96 5.57 2.40 9.66
C VAL A 96 6.30 2.53 8.34
N ALA A 97 5.66 2.22 7.21
CA ALA A 97 6.25 2.33 5.88
C ALA A 97 6.72 3.76 5.56
N LEU A 98 6.00 4.77 6.03
CA LEU A 98 6.32 6.19 5.83
C LEU A 98 7.25 6.77 6.91
N ALA A 99 7.52 6.05 8.01
CA ALA A 99 8.43 6.52 9.03
C ALA A 99 9.87 6.70 8.50
N LYS A 100 10.57 7.74 8.94
CA LYS A 100 11.98 7.98 8.56
C LYS A 100 12.92 6.90 9.10
N LYS A 101 12.62 6.35 10.28
CA LYS A 101 13.34 5.26 10.92
C LYS A 101 12.43 4.04 11.02
N ASP A 102 12.01 3.54 9.88
CA ASP A 102 11.03 2.47 9.73
C ASP A 102 11.36 1.21 10.54
N GLU A 103 12.59 0.73 10.53
CA GLU A 103 12.98 -0.50 11.25
C GLU A 103 12.75 -0.40 12.78
N GLN A 104 13.08 0.74 13.40
CA GLN A 104 12.89 0.93 14.84
C GLN A 104 11.41 1.14 15.20
N VAL A 105 10.70 1.91 14.36
CA VAL A 105 9.27 2.14 14.53
C VAL A 105 8.51 0.83 14.33
N GLN A 106 8.89 0.02 13.33
CA GLN A 106 8.31 -1.29 13.08
C GLN A 106 8.48 -2.23 14.29
N LYS A 107 9.70 -2.34 14.84
CA LYS A 107 9.96 -3.16 16.02
C LYS A 107 9.10 -2.73 17.21
N LEU A 108 8.93 -1.42 17.40
CA LEU A 108 8.14 -0.87 18.50
C LEU A 108 6.64 -1.12 18.28
N PHE A 109 6.12 -0.81 17.09
CA PHE A 109 4.68 -0.88 16.80
C PHE A 109 4.17 -2.32 16.73
N ASN A 110 5.02 -3.26 16.30
CA ASN A 110 4.71 -4.69 16.26
C ASN A 110 5.07 -5.44 17.55
N TYR A 111 5.51 -4.72 18.59
CA TYR A 111 5.78 -5.35 19.87
C TYR A 111 4.48 -5.77 20.54
N GLU A 112 4.24 -7.07 20.63
CA GLU A 112 3.09 -7.68 21.32
C GLU A 112 3.42 -7.93 22.80
N PHE A 113 2.56 -7.49 23.69
CA PHE A 113 2.69 -7.71 25.13
C PHE A 113 2.39 -9.18 25.48
N GLN A 114 3.37 -9.89 26.00
CA GLN A 114 3.27 -11.34 26.27
C GLN A 114 2.67 -11.65 27.66
N SER A 115 2.49 -10.67 28.54
CA SER A 115 2.05 -10.90 29.91
C SER A 115 1.25 -9.73 30.49
N GLY A 116 0.60 -9.95 31.65
CA GLY A 116 -0.17 -8.93 32.36
C GLY A 116 -1.50 -8.59 31.70
N LYS A 117 -2.04 -7.42 32.04
CA LYS A 117 -3.34 -6.94 31.51
C LYS A 117 -3.30 -6.56 30.02
N LEU A 118 -2.11 -6.35 29.48
CA LEU A 118 -1.89 -5.95 28.08
C LEU A 118 -1.65 -7.16 27.16
N ARG A 119 -1.65 -8.37 27.67
CA ARG A 119 -1.36 -9.58 26.89
C ARG A 119 -2.25 -9.67 25.65
N GLY A 120 -1.62 -9.86 24.48
CA GLY A 120 -2.31 -9.98 23.20
C GLY A 120 -2.65 -8.63 22.54
N LEU A 121 -2.24 -7.51 23.13
CA LEU A 121 -2.23 -6.20 22.48
C LEU A 121 -0.84 -5.92 21.95
N ASP A 122 -0.75 -5.28 20.80
CA ASP A 122 0.50 -4.72 20.35
C ASP A 122 0.68 -3.27 20.87
N PHE A 123 1.89 -2.74 20.77
CA PHE A 123 2.16 -1.37 21.22
C PHE A 123 1.35 -0.35 20.41
N ALA A 124 1.10 -0.62 19.11
CA ALA A 124 0.34 0.27 18.28
C ALA A 124 -1.12 0.43 18.75
N ASP A 125 -1.76 -0.65 19.25
CA ASP A 125 -3.10 -0.57 19.83
C ASP A 125 -3.15 0.44 20.98
N ILE A 126 -2.16 0.38 21.88
CA ILE A 126 -2.06 1.28 23.04
C ILE A 126 -1.70 2.70 22.61
N TYR A 127 -0.79 2.84 21.65
CA TYR A 127 -0.40 4.13 21.10
C TYR A 127 -1.61 4.88 20.51
N PHE A 128 -2.38 4.23 19.65
CA PHE A 128 -3.55 4.88 19.02
C PHE A 128 -4.69 5.12 20.01
N LEU A 129 -4.85 4.26 21.00
CA LEU A 129 -5.80 4.51 22.09
C LEU A 129 -5.43 5.79 22.85
N ALA A 130 -4.17 5.93 23.26
CA ALA A 130 -3.68 7.13 23.94
C ALA A 130 -3.80 8.38 23.05
N MET A 131 -3.44 8.27 21.76
CA MET A 131 -3.59 9.37 20.81
C MET A 131 -5.05 9.79 20.63
N LYS A 132 -6.00 8.84 20.64
CA LYS A 132 -7.43 9.13 20.56
C LYS A 132 -7.92 9.87 21.81
N GLU A 133 -7.48 9.48 22.99
CA GLU A 133 -7.84 10.17 24.24
C GLU A 133 -7.28 11.60 24.29
N ILE A 134 -6.03 11.79 23.83
CA ILE A 134 -5.38 13.11 23.81
C ILE A 134 -6.02 14.05 22.81
N ASN A 135 -6.37 13.56 21.62
CA ASN A 135 -6.83 14.39 20.50
C ASN A 135 -8.37 14.41 20.37
N GLY A 136 -9.08 13.59 21.14
CA GLY A 136 -10.55 13.55 21.18
C GLY A 136 -11.23 12.72 20.10
N ASN A 137 -10.53 12.42 18.99
CA ASN A 137 -11.04 11.58 17.92
C ASN A 137 -9.90 10.82 17.21
N PHE A 138 -10.28 9.86 16.39
CA PHE A 138 -9.33 8.98 15.70
C PHE A 138 -8.62 9.65 14.52
N GLU A 139 -9.33 10.51 13.79
CA GLU A 139 -8.78 11.24 12.63
C GLU A 139 -7.60 12.13 13.04
N ASP A 140 -7.81 12.98 14.04
CA ASP A 140 -6.76 13.85 14.58
C ASP A 140 -5.59 13.03 15.14
N SER A 141 -5.88 11.85 15.69
CA SER A 141 -4.85 10.92 16.18
C SER A 141 -3.92 10.44 15.08
N ILE A 142 -4.44 10.08 13.90
CA ILE A 142 -3.63 9.70 12.74
C ILE A 142 -2.83 10.90 12.24
N ILE A 143 -3.46 12.06 12.09
CA ILE A 143 -2.82 13.28 11.61
C ILE A 143 -1.67 13.69 12.56
N LYS A 144 -1.91 13.67 13.86
CA LYS A 144 -0.90 14.01 14.88
C LYS A 144 0.20 12.96 15.01
N SER A 145 -0.07 11.72 14.65
CA SER A 145 0.96 10.67 14.61
C SER A 145 2.09 11.01 13.63
N ASN A 146 1.80 11.79 12.56
CA ASN A 146 2.83 12.27 11.64
C ASN A 146 3.94 13.05 12.38
N GLU A 147 3.56 13.95 13.28
CA GLU A 147 4.51 14.77 14.06
C GLU A 147 5.30 13.90 15.04
N VAL A 148 4.63 12.98 15.75
CA VAL A 148 5.23 12.13 16.78
C VAL A 148 6.22 11.13 16.18
N ILE A 149 5.86 10.48 15.07
CA ILE A 149 6.65 9.42 14.43
C ILE A 149 7.62 9.99 13.40
N ASN A 150 7.48 11.26 13.04
CA ASN A 150 8.28 11.90 12.00
C ASN A 150 8.16 11.17 10.65
N MET A 151 6.92 11.03 10.19
CA MET A 151 6.62 10.39 8.89
C MET A 151 6.96 11.28 7.71
N ILE A 152 7.16 10.66 6.57
CA ILE A 152 7.25 11.30 5.27
C ILE A 152 5.87 11.19 4.60
N GLY A 153 5.25 12.35 4.33
CA GLY A 153 3.88 12.36 3.80
C GLY A 153 2.82 12.17 4.87
N LYS A 154 1.67 11.62 4.52
CA LYS A 154 0.52 11.43 5.41
C LYS A 154 -0.27 10.16 5.09
N VAL A 155 -0.91 9.62 6.11
CA VAL A 155 -1.84 8.49 6.01
C VAL A 155 -3.24 8.98 6.31
N ILE A 156 -4.21 8.63 5.49
CA ILE A 156 -5.62 8.97 5.66
C ILE A 156 -6.45 7.69 5.48
N PRO A 157 -7.34 7.32 6.40
CA PRO A 157 -8.30 6.25 6.16
C PRO A 157 -9.22 6.65 5.00
N VAL A 158 -9.63 5.70 4.15
CA VAL A 158 -10.52 6.02 3.03
C VAL A 158 -11.87 6.54 3.52
N THR A 159 -12.34 6.06 4.66
CA THR A 159 -13.58 6.46 5.34
C THR A 159 -13.41 6.36 6.85
N LEU A 160 -14.20 7.12 7.60
CA LEU A 160 -14.36 6.99 9.05
C LEU A 160 -15.63 6.20 9.41
N ASP A 161 -16.46 5.89 8.41
CA ASP A 161 -17.65 5.06 8.61
C ASP A 161 -17.22 3.60 8.84
N GLU A 162 -18.02 2.84 9.60
CA GLU A 162 -17.84 1.42 9.81
C GLU A 162 -18.17 0.64 8.52
N MET A 163 -17.17 0.55 7.64
CA MET A 163 -17.32 -0.06 6.33
C MET A 163 -17.18 -1.58 6.40
N LYS A 164 -18.19 -2.30 5.94
CA LYS A 164 -18.17 -3.76 5.75
C LYS A 164 -18.11 -4.08 4.27
N ILE A 165 -17.41 -5.15 3.93
CA ILE A 165 -17.29 -5.66 2.56
C ILE A 165 -18.16 -6.92 2.43
N THR A 166 -18.95 -6.96 1.38
CA THR A 166 -19.77 -8.11 1.01
C THR A 166 -19.40 -8.57 -0.39
N ALA A 167 -19.12 -9.87 -0.54
CA ALA A 167 -18.88 -10.50 -1.83
C ALA A 167 -20.11 -11.28 -2.30
N GLU A 168 -20.56 -10.99 -3.51
CA GLU A 168 -21.47 -11.83 -4.28
C GLU A 168 -20.64 -12.76 -5.14
N LEU A 169 -20.86 -14.08 -5.01
CA LEU A 169 -20.16 -15.09 -5.80
C LEU A 169 -20.93 -15.42 -7.09
N ALA A 170 -20.24 -15.95 -8.08
CA ALA A 170 -20.83 -16.27 -9.39
C ALA A 170 -21.97 -17.30 -9.32
N ASN A 171 -22.04 -18.11 -8.25
CA ASN A 171 -23.12 -19.03 -7.99
C ASN A 171 -24.29 -18.42 -7.19
N GLY A 172 -24.28 -17.10 -6.93
CA GLY A 172 -25.29 -16.36 -6.20
C GLY A 172 -25.16 -16.43 -4.67
N TYR A 173 -24.13 -17.07 -4.14
CA TYR A 173 -23.88 -17.08 -2.70
C TYR A 173 -23.33 -15.71 -2.25
N ILE A 174 -23.71 -15.25 -1.05
CA ILE A 174 -23.29 -13.97 -0.49
C ILE A 174 -22.41 -14.21 0.74
N VAL A 175 -21.26 -13.55 0.78
CA VAL A 175 -20.31 -13.60 1.90
C VAL A 175 -20.19 -12.19 2.49
N GLU A 176 -20.62 -12.02 3.74
CA GLU A 176 -20.68 -10.70 4.41
C GLU A 176 -19.41 -10.35 5.20
N GLU A 177 -18.52 -11.32 5.43
CA GLU A 177 -17.31 -11.15 6.21
C GLU A 177 -16.07 -11.17 5.29
N LYS A 178 -15.31 -10.07 5.25
CA LYS A 178 -14.08 -9.94 4.46
C LYS A 178 -13.11 -11.11 4.66
N SER A 179 -12.88 -11.50 5.92
CA SER A 179 -11.94 -12.56 6.31
C SER A 179 -12.33 -13.94 5.77
N ARG A 180 -13.63 -14.18 5.55
CA ARG A 180 -14.15 -15.45 5.07
C ARG A 180 -14.27 -15.55 3.56
N ILE A 181 -14.09 -14.45 2.83
CA ILE A 181 -14.24 -14.45 1.36
C ILE A 181 -13.35 -15.51 0.71
N PRO A 182 -12.02 -15.57 0.96
CA PRO A 182 -11.15 -16.54 0.29
C PRO A 182 -11.54 -18.01 0.60
N GLU A 183 -11.85 -18.29 1.87
CA GLU A 183 -12.23 -19.62 2.31
C GLU A 183 -13.52 -20.10 1.62
N VAL A 184 -14.58 -19.27 1.66
CA VAL A 184 -15.88 -19.63 1.07
C VAL A 184 -15.79 -19.74 -0.45
N VAL A 185 -15.02 -18.89 -1.14
CA VAL A 185 -14.81 -18.99 -2.58
C VAL A 185 -14.16 -20.33 -2.94
N SER A 186 -13.11 -20.72 -2.20
CA SER A 186 -12.42 -22.00 -2.38
C SER A 186 -13.32 -23.20 -2.06
N GLU A 187 -14.06 -23.16 -0.95
CA GLU A 187 -15.01 -24.22 -0.59
C GLU A 187 -16.12 -24.42 -1.62
N LYS A 188 -16.63 -23.33 -2.17
CA LYS A 188 -17.72 -23.36 -3.16
C LYS A 188 -17.24 -23.58 -4.59
N LEU A 189 -15.94 -23.69 -4.82
CA LEU A 189 -15.31 -23.84 -6.15
C LEU A 189 -15.89 -22.85 -7.17
N THR A 190 -15.93 -21.57 -6.79
CA THR A 190 -16.56 -20.50 -7.57
C THR A 190 -15.62 -19.29 -7.67
N LYS A 191 -16.12 -18.19 -8.20
CA LYS A 191 -15.38 -16.92 -8.31
C LYS A 191 -16.20 -15.80 -7.69
N ILE A 192 -15.52 -14.72 -7.31
CA ILE A 192 -16.19 -13.48 -6.92
C ILE A 192 -16.79 -12.85 -8.18
N ASN A 193 -18.09 -12.57 -8.12
CA ASN A 193 -18.81 -11.85 -9.17
C ASN A 193 -18.78 -10.35 -8.92
N ARG A 194 -19.03 -9.94 -7.69
CA ARG A 194 -19.10 -8.52 -7.32
C ARG A 194 -18.77 -8.30 -5.85
N ILE A 195 -18.10 -7.18 -5.59
CA ILE A 195 -17.92 -6.62 -4.25
C ILE A 195 -18.84 -5.42 -4.06
N THR A 196 -19.43 -5.34 -2.90
CA THR A 196 -20.20 -4.18 -2.43
C THR A 196 -19.72 -3.76 -1.04
N ILE A 197 -19.98 -2.51 -0.67
CA ILE A 197 -19.68 -1.99 0.66
C ILE A 197 -20.97 -1.60 1.38
N SER A 198 -20.99 -1.76 2.69
CA SER A 198 -22.10 -1.36 3.54
C SER A 198 -21.59 -0.48 4.69
N PRO A 199 -22.21 0.69 4.95
CA PRO A 199 -23.32 1.28 4.20
C PRO A 199 -22.91 1.72 2.78
N ALA A 200 -23.81 1.59 1.81
CA ALA A 200 -23.53 1.93 0.40
C ALA A 200 -23.21 3.42 0.17
N ASN A 201 -23.55 4.28 1.13
CA ASN A 201 -23.28 5.72 1.12
C ASN A 201 -22.12 6.11 2.05
N CYS A 202 -21.20 5.18 2.38
CA CYS A 202 -19.97 5.50 3.10
C CYS A 202 -19.35 6.79 2.56
N LYS A 203 -19.05 7.73 3.44
CA LYS A 203 -18.43 9.00 3.06
C LYS A 203 -16.91 8.88 3.09
N PRO A 204 -16.20 9.54 2.18
CA PRO A 204 -14.76 9.62 2.29
C PRO A 204 -14.36 10.39 3.55
N ALA A 205 -13.28 9.98 4.19
CA ALA A 205 -12.73 10.76 5.30
C ALA A 205 -12.28 12.14 4.82
N PRO A 206 -12.26 13.15 5.69
CA PRO A 206 -11.76 14.47 5.38
C PRO A 206 -10.33 14.42 4.79
N GLY A 207 -10.09 15.18 3.75
CA GLY A 207 -8.81 15.23 3.04
C GLY A 207 -8.62 14.18 1.93
N VAL A 208 -9.47 13.16 1.82
CA VAL A 208 -9.37 12.13 0.76
C VAL A 208 -9.61 12.72 -0.62
N VAL A 209 -10.75 13.39 -0.81
CA VAL A 209 -11.12 13.99 -2.11
C VAL A 209 -10.17 15.13 -2.47
N GLU A 210 -9.78 15.94 -1.50
CA GLU A 210 -8.82 17.03 -1.66
C GLU A 210 -7.45 16.50 -2.09
N ALA A 211 -6.95 15.42 -1.48
CA ALA A 211 -5.70 14.80 -1.87
C ALA A 211 -5.74 14.26 -3.30
N ILE A 212 -6.83 13.58 -3.68
CA ILE A 212 -7.02 13.06 -5.05
C ILE A 212 -7.04 14.20 -6.08
N LYS A 213 -7.70 15.32 -5.77
CA LYS A 213 -7.77 16.49 -6.68
C LYS A 213 -6.45 17.23 -6.80
N ALA A 214 -5.63 17.23 -5.76
CA ALA A 214 -4.34 17.92 -5.74
C ALA A 214 -3.19 17.02 -6.21
N ALA A 215 -3.44 15.77 -6.56
CA ALA A 215 -2.43 14.83 -6.98
C ALA A 215 -1.91 15.13 -8.40
N ASP A 216 -0.63 14.90 -8.60
CA ASP A 216 0.02 14.81 -9.92
C ASP A 216 -0.03 13.35 -10.44
N CYS A 217 -0.03 12.39 -9.51
CA CYS A 217 -0.14 10.97 -9.81
C CYS A 217 -1.00 10.25 -8.76
N ILE A 218 -1.92 9.41 -9.23
CA ILE A 218 -2.75 8.54 -8.39
C ILE A 218 -2.38 7.10 -8.71
N ILE A 219 -1.95 6.37 -7.68
CA ILE A 219 -1.56 4.97 -7.77
C ILE A 219 -2.65 4.12 -7.11
N ILE A 220 -3.13 3.12 -7.82
CA ILE A 220 -4.11 2.14 -7.37
C ILE A 220 -3.39 0.81 -7.18
N GLY A 221 -3.44 0.24 -5.97
CA GLY A 221 -2.72 -0.99 -5.63
C GLY A 221 -1.19 -0.80 -5.55
N PRO A 222 -0.41 -1.93 -5.61
CA PRO A 222 -0.86 -3.31 -5.62
C PRO A 222 -1.49 -3.76 -4.30
N GLY A 223 -2.12 -4.91 -4.29
CA GLY A 223 -2.74 -5.48 -3.08
C GLY A 223 -3.93 -6.35 -3.42
N SER A 224 -4.54 -6.95 -2.40
CA SER A 224 -5.70 -7.81 -2.58
C SER A 224 -6.82 -7.09 -3.31
N LEU A 225 -7.11 -7.57 -4.54
CA LEU A 225 -7.98 -6.88 -5.49
C LEU A 225 -9.35 -6.57 -4.89
N TYR A 226 -10.00 -7.59 -4.35
CA TYR A 226 -11.38 -7.53 -3.89
C TYR A 226 -11.55 -7.05 -2.45
N THR A 227 -10.50 -7.08 -1.66
CA THR A 227 -10.57 -6.76 -0.23
C THR A 227 -9.83 -5.47 0.16
N ASN A 228 -8.84 -5.04 -0.64
CA ASN A 228 -8.03 -3.86 -0.33
C ASN A 228 -7.97 -2.82 -1.45
N VAL A 229 -8.23 -3.18 -2.72
CA VAL A 229 -8.20 -2.23 -3.84
C VAL A 229 -9.61 -1.73 -4.17
N ILE A 230 -10.48 -2.61 -4.66
CA ILE A 230 -11.84 -2.25 -5.10
C ILE A 230 -12.66 -1.56 -4.01
N PRO A 231 -12.69 -2.01 -2.75
CA PRO A 231 -13.52 -1.38 -1.72
C PRO A 231 -13.22 0.10 -1.50
N ASN A 232 -11.96 0.53 -1.60
CA ASN A 232 -11.60 1.94 -1.48
C ASN A 232 -12.20 2.79 -2.60
N LEU A 233 -12.26 2.23 -3.80
CA LEU A 233 -12.79 2.91 -4.99
C LEU A 233 -14.32 3.01 -4.96
N LEU A 234 -14.99 2.16 -4.16
CA LEU A 234 -16.44 2.16 -3.99
C LEU A 234 -16.94 3.18 -2.97
N VAL A 235 -16.06 3.74 -2.12
CA VAL A 235 -16.46 4.81 -1.19
C VAL A 235 -16.99 6.00 -1.96
N ASN A 236 -18.13 6.54 -1.49
CA ASN A 236 -18.89 7.55 -2.22
C ASN A 236 -18.04 8.78 -2.56
N GLY A 237 -18.00 9.13 -3.83
CA GLY A 237 -17.23 10.27 -4.35
C GLY A 237 -15.76 9.98 -4.68
N VAL A 238 -15.15 8.91 -4.17
CA VAL A 238 -13.74 8.56 -4.45
C VAL A 238 -13.55 8.24 -5.92
N ASN A 239 -14.32 7.31 -6.49
CA ASN A 239 -14.27 6.95 -7.90
C ASN A 239 -14.47 8.18 -8.80
N LYS A 240 -15.48 9.02 -8.48
CA LYS A 240 -15.74 10.25 -9.22
C LYS A 240 -14.54 11.21 -9.15
N ALA A 241 -13.97 11.42 -7.96
CA ALA A 241 -12.82 12.30 -7.79
C ALA A 241 -11.60 11.83 -8.60
N ILE A 242 -11.32 10.51 -8.64
CA ILE A 242 -10.24 9.92 -9.44
C ILE A 242 -10.47 10.18 -10.93
N LYS A 243 -11.66 9.92 -11.45
CA LYS A 243 -11.98 10.11 -12.88
C LYS A 243 -11.93 11.57 -13.32
N GLU A 244 -12.35 12.49 -12.45
CA GLU A 244 -12.33 13.93 -12.72
C GLU A 244 -10.94 14.57 -12.49
N SER A 245 -10.01 13.84 -11.86
CA SER A 245 -8.66 14.33 -11.64
C SER A 245 -7.85 14.38 -12.94
N THR A 246 -7.03 15.43 -13.09
CA THR A 246 -6.04 15.57 -14.16
C THR A 246 -4.76 14.77 -13.91
N ALA A 247 -4.61 14.19 -12.71
CA ALA A 247 -3.48 13.36 -12.36
C ALA A 247 -3.33 12.14 -13.29
N ILE A 248 -2.11 11.68 -13.48
CA ILE A 248 -1.82 10.39 -14.11
C ILE A 248 -2.36 9.28 -13.19
N LYS A 249 -3.20 8.40 -13.71
CA LYS A 249 -3.81 7.30 -12.96
C LYS A 249 -3.13 5.99 -13.32
N VAL A 250 -2.48 5.36 -12.35
CA VAL A 250 -1.66 4.18 -12.54
C VAL A 250 -2.19 3.03 -11.69
N TYR A 251 -2.50 1.91 -12.33
CA TYR A 251 -2.71 0.65 -11.63
C TYR A 251 -1.42 -0.15 -11.62
N ILE A 252 -1.03 -0.69 -10.47
CA ILE A 252 0.09 -1.63 -10.34
C ILE A 252 -0.48 -3.03 -10.16
N SER A 253 -0.23 -3.90 -11.14
CA SER A 253 -0.73 -5.26 -11.12
C SER A 253 -0.03 -6.12 -10.06
N ASN A 254 -0.77 -7.06 -9.49
CA ASN A 254 -0.17 -8.08 -8.63
C ASN A 254 0.78 -8.97 -9.45
N ILE A 255 1.83 -9.49 -8.80
CA ILE A 255 2.77 -10.46 -9.39
C ILE A 255 2.20 -11.87 -9.30
N MET A 256 1.58 -12.20 -8.16
CA MET A 256 1.01 -13.51 -7.87
C MET A 256 -0.50 -13.40 -7.71
N THR A 257 -1.21 -14.46 -8.08
CA THR A 257 -2.64 -14.61 -7.80
C THR A 257 -2.86 -14.87 -6.30
N GLU A 258 -4.08 -14.61 -5.82
CA GLU A 258 -4.49 -14.83 -4.44
C GLU A 258 -5.57 -15.92 -4.38
N PRO A 259 -5.31 -17.05 -3.69
CA PRO A 259 -6.28 -18.16 -3.57
C PRO A 259 -7.62 -17.69 -3.00
N GLY A 260 -8.70 -18.11 -3.64
CA GLY A 260 -10.06 -17.73 -3.24
C GLY A 260 -10.41 -16.27 -3.52
N GLN A 261 -9.58 -15.54 -4.27
CA GLN A 261 -9.89 -14.19 -4.75
C GLN A 261 -9.63 -14.05 -6.24
N THR A 262 -8.39 -14.28 -6.67
CA THR A 262 -7.95 -14.04 -8.05
C THR A 262 -7.35 -15.29 -8.68
N ASP A 263 -7.91 -16.46 -8.36
CA ASP A 263 -7.46 -17.74 -8.93
C ASP A 263 -7.50 -17.70 -10.45
N ASN A 264 -6.36 -18.01 -11.08
CA ASN A 264 -6.13 -17.98 -12.53
C ASN A 264 -6.40 -16.61 -13.19
N TYR A 265 -6.29 -15.50 -12.45
CA TYR A 265 -6.42 -14.17 -13.04
C TYR A 265 -5.17 -13.78 -13.81
N SER A 266 -5.41 -13.15 -14.94
CA SER A 266 -4.42 -12.44 -15.72
C SER A 266 -4.38 -10.95 -15.35
N VAL A 267 -3.43 -10.20 -15.92
CA VAL A 267 -3.40 -8.73 -15.82
C VAL A 267 -4.71 -8.13 -16.38
N ALA A 268 -5.23 -8.67 -17.48
CA ALA A 268 -6.48 -8.23 -18.05
C ALA A 268 -7.67 -8.48 -17.11
N ASP A 269 -7.72 -9.61 -16.43
CA ASP A 269 -8.80 -9.94 -15.50
C ASP A 269 -8.82 -8.98 -14.30
N HIS A 270 -7.64 -8.64 -13.75
CA HIS A 270 -7.53 -7.64 -12.67
C HIS A 270 -8.07 -6.28 -13.11
N ILE A 271 -7.68 -5.82 -14.29
CA ILE A 271 -8.13 -4.52 -14.83
C ILE A 271 -9.64 -4.56 -15.10
N ASN A 272 -10.14 -5.62 -15.72
CA ASN A 272 -11.57 -5.77 -16.00
C ASN A 272 -12.40 -5.77 -14.72
N ALA A 273 -11.97 -6.47 -13.69
CA ALA A 273 -12.65 -6.46 -12.39
C ALA A 273 -12.73 -5.03 -11.79
N ILE A 274 -11.66 -4.24 -11.88
CA ILE A 274 -11.70 -2.83 -11.43
C ILE A 274 -12.67 -2.02 -12.31
N ILE A 275 -12.63 -2.19 -13.61
CA ILE A 275 -13.51 -1.46 -14.56
C ILE A 275 -14.99 -1.86 -14.36
N GLU A 276 -15.29 -3.12 -14.12
CA GLU A 276 -16.65 -3.60 -13.86
C GLU A 276 -17.26 -2.97 -12.60
N HIS A 277 -16.46 -2.74 -11.56
CA HIS A 277 -16.93 -2.09 -10.33
C HIS A 277 -16.96 -0.57 -10.40
N CYS A 278 -15.98 0.03 -11.09
CA CYS A 278 -15.74 1.47 -11.06
C CYS A 278 -16.12 2.18 -12.37
N GLY A 279 -16.24 1.45 -13.48
CA GLY A 279 -16.44 1.98 -14.83
C GLY A 279 -15.12 2.45 -15.47
N GLN A 280 -15.17 2.73 -16.77
CA GLN A 280 -14.03 3.21 -17.56
C GLN A 280 -13.46 4.55 -17.05
N GLY A 281 -12.19 4.82 -17.35
CA GLY A 281 -11.51 6.06 -16.99
C GLY A 281 -10.98 6.12 -15.56
N ILE A 282 -10.98 4.99 -14.85
CA ILE A 282 -10.43 4.88 -13.49
C ILE A 282 -8.90 4.79 -13.48
N MET A 283 -8.29 4.36 -14.59
CA MET A 283 -6.84 4.28 -14.78
C MET A 283 -6.46 4.63 -16.22
N ASP A 284 -5.27 5.21 -16.40
CA ASP A 284 -4.66 5.56 -17.69
C ASP A 284 -3.56 4.55 -18.05
N TYR A 285 -2.85 4.06 -17.03
CA TYR A 285 -1.72 3.14 -17.17
C TYR A 285 -1.87 1.93 -16.26
N CYS A 286 -1.31 0.80 -16.72
CA CYS A 286 -1.06 -0.36 -15.88
C CYS A 286 0.44 -0.71 -15.95
N ILE A 287 1.10 -0.74 -14.80
CA ILE A 287 2.47 -1.26 -14.66
C ILE A 287 2.37 -2.70 -14.20
N TYR A 288 3.02 -3.62 -14.92
CA TYR A 288 3.04 -5.04 -14.58
C TYR A 288 4.44 -5.63 -14.62
N ASP A 289 4.63 -6.68 -13.83
CA ASP A 289 5.93 -7.34 -13.68
C ASP A 289 6.25 -8.24 -14.88
N THR A 290 7.52 -8.19 -15.32
CA THR A 290 8.09 -9.10 -16.30
C THR A 290 9.41 -9.69 -15.80
N GLY A 291 9.65 -9.64 -14.49
CA GLY A 291 10.84 -10.20 -13.87
C GLY A 291 10.93 -11.73 -14.04
N GLU A 292 12.13 -12.23 -14.23
CA GLU A 292 12.37 -13.67 -14.22
C GLU A 292 12.39 -14.18 -12.78
N ILE A 293 11.39 -15.00 -12.44
CA ILE A 293 11.28 -15.63 -11.14
C ILE A 293 11.84 -17.04 -11.20
N ILE A 294 12.70 -17.37 -10.26
CA ILE A 294 13.33 -18.71 -10.18
C ILE A 294 12.24 -19.77 -9.98
N PRO A 295 12.20 -20.86 -10.79
CA PRO A 295 11.14 -21.85 -10.79
C PRO A 295 10.88 -22.55 -9.43
N GLU A 296 11.90 -22.64 -8.57
CA GLU A 296 11.75 -23.22 -7.23
C GLU A 296 10.79 -22.39 -6.35
N PHE A 297 10.85 -21.07 -6.43
CA PHE A 297 9.91 -20.22 -5.70
C PHE A 297 8.48 -20.34 -6.25
N ILE A 298 8.33 -20.39 -7.58
CA ILE A 298 7.02 -20.58 -8.22
C ILE A 298 6.37 -21.89 -7.75
N LYS A 299 7.13 -22.99 -7.70
CA LYS A 299 6.62 -24.28 -7.20
C LYS A 299 6.12 -24.21 -5.76
N LYS A 300 6.79 -23.44 -4.89
CA LYS A 300 6.36 -23.22 -3.51
C LYS A 300 4.98 -22.55 -3.47
N TYR A 301 4.81 -21.50 -4.26
CA TYR A 301 3.53 -20.79 -4.36
C TYR A 301 2.42 -21.65 -4.97
N ASN A 302 2.73 -22.46 -5.98
CA ASN A 302 1.75 -23.38 -6.59
C ASN A 302 1.21 -24.42 -5.59
N LEU A 303 2.06 -24.85 -4.61
CA LEU A 303 1.60 -25.72 -3.53
C LEU A 303 0.59 -25.04 -2.60
N GLU A 304 0.61 -23.73 -2.53
CA GLU A 304 -0.33 -22.91 -1.76
C GLU A 304 -1.51 -22.40 -2.61
N GLY A 305 -1.62 -22.86 -3.87
CA GLY A 305 -2.69 -22.48 -4.79
C GLY A 305 -2.51 -21.11 -5.45
N GLN A 306 -1.30 -20.55 -5.42
CA GLN A 306 -0.96 -19.28 -6.05
C GLN A 306 -0.18 -19.51 -7.33
N ASP A 307 -0.44 -18.71 -8.35
CA ASP A 307 0.29 -18.72 -9.62
C ASP A 307 0.79 -17.31 -9.99
N ILE A 308 1.72 -17.24 -10.93
CA ILE A 308 2.11 -15.97 -11.53
C ILE A 308 0.90 -15.43 -12.32
N VAL A 309 0.66 -14.12 -12.17
CA VAL A 309 -0.38 -13.43 -12.94
C VAL A 309 -0.01 -13.42 -14.42
N GLU A 310 -0.86 -14.00 -15.27
CA GLU A 310 -0.64 -14.10 -16.72
C GLU A 310 -0.66 -12.70 -17.38
N GLN A 311 0.26 -12.48 -18.34
CA GLN A 311 0.47 -11.19 -19.00
C GLN A 311 -0.28 -11.13 -20.34
N ASP A 312 -1.59 -11.02 -20.31
CA ASP A 312 -2.47 -11.00 -21.49
C ASP A 312 -3.01 -9.60 -21.83
N VAL A 313 -2.13 -8.62 -21.80
CA VAL A 313 -2.45 -7.19 -21.89
C VAL A 313 -3.15 -6.75 -23.18
N ASP A 314 -3.03 -7.50 -24.27
CA ASP A 314 -3.65 -7.19 -25.56
C ASP A 314 -5.20 -7.27 -25.52
N LYS A 315 -5.74 -7.87 -24.49
CA LYS A 315 -7.19 -8.04 -24.31
C LYS A 315 -7.89 -6.78 -23.77
N VAL A 316 -7.14 -5.81 -23.24
CA VAL A 316 -7.70 -4.60 -22.62
C VAL A 316 -7.52 -3.39 -23.53
N LYS A 317 -8.57 -2.58 -23.67
CA LYS A 317 -8.54 -1.34 -24.43
C LYS A 317 -8.66 -0.13 -23.51
N GLY A 318 -8.02 0.97 -23.92
CA GLY A 318 -8.13 2.24 -23.19
C GLY A 318 -7.18 2.39 -21.99
N VAL A 319 -6.30 1.42 -21.78
CA VAL A 319 -5.23 1.47 -20.77
C VAL A 319 -3.89 1.29 -21.48
N LYS A 320 -2.90 2.09 -21.13
CA LYS A 320 -1.52 1.94 -21.61
C LYS A 320 -0.74 1.02 -20.69
N PHE A 321 0.05 0.12 -21.26
CA PHE A 321 0.78 -0.89 -20.52
C PHE A 321 2.27 -0.58 -20.45
N LEU A 322 2.85 -0.69 -19.26
CA LEU A 322 4.27 -0.53 -19.00
C LEU A 322 4.83 -1.82 -18.41
N GLN A 323 5.70 -2.46 -19.18
CA GLN A 323 6.46 -3.64 -18.73
C GLN A 323 7.64 -3.18 -17.89
N ARG A 324 7.80 -3.74 -16.69
CA ARG A 324 8.93 -3.47 -15.80
C ARG A 324 9.34 -4.73 -15.06
N ASN A 325 10.63 -4.85 -14.77
CA ASN A 325 11.08 -5.84 -13.80
C ASN A 325 10.84 -5.27 -12.40
N LEU A 326 9.83 -5.76 -11.70
CA LEU A 326 9.39 -5.25 -10.41
C LEU A 326 9.57 -6.25 -9.29
N SER A 327 9.76 -7.54 -9.62
CA SER A 327 9.80 -8.61 -8.63
C SER A 327 11.15 -8.73 -7.95
N MET A 328 11.09 -9.06 -6.67
CA MET A 328 12.23 -9.50 -5.86
C MET A 328 11.82 -10.70 -5.01
N VAL A 329 12.80 -11.45 -4.55
CA VAL A 329 12.59 -12.49 -3.54
C VAL A 329 13.09 -11.97 -2.20
N ASP A 330 12.18 -11.83 -1.25
CA ASP A 330 12.50 -11.45 0.12
C ASP A 330 11.99 -12.51 1.08
N SER A 331 12.90 -13.04 1.92
CA SER A 331 12.57 -14.05 2.95
C SER A 331 11.75 -15.23 2.39
N GLU A 332 12.11 -15.69 1.20
CA GLU A 332 11.42 -16.76 0.44
C GLU A 332 10.07 -16.36 -0.19
N PHE A 333 9.65 -15.10 -0.12
CA PHE A 333 8.44 -14.61 -0.76
C PHE A 333 8.75 -13.76 -1.99
N ILE A 334 7.93 -13.94 -3.04
CA ILE A 334 7.95 -13.09 -4.23
C ILE A 334 7.17 -11.82 -3.89
N ARG A 335 7.83 -10.67 -4.02
CA ARG A 335 7.25 -9.36 -3.70
C ARG A 335 7.67 -8.33 -4.75
N HIS A 336 6.98 -7.22 -4.79
CA HIS A 336 7.47 -6.04 -5.51
C HIS A 336 8.70 -5.45 -4.82
N ASP A 337 9.73 -5.09 -5.60
CA ASP A 337 10.85 -4.31 -5.11
C ASP A 337 10.44 -2.85 -4.94
N PRO A 338 10.53 -2.29 -3.72
CA PRO A 338 10.11 -0.91 -3.45
C PRO A 338 10.81 0.12 -4.34
N ASN A 339 12.11 -0.09 -4.62
CA ASN A 339 12.92 0.86 -5.38
C ASN A 339 12.59 0.78 -6.88
N LEU A 340 12.42 -0.43 -7.43
CA LEU A 340 12.07 -0.62 -8.84
C LEU A 340 10.66 -0.10 -9.16
N VAL A 341 9.71 -0.34 -8.25
CA VAL A 341 8.36 0.20 -8.38
C VAL A 341 8.39 1.73 -8.34
N ALA A 342 9.05 2.32 -7.34
CA ALA A 342 9.14 3.77 -7.21
C ALA A 342 9.85 4.41 -8.42
N ALA A 343 10.97 3.84 -8.88
CA ALA A 343 11.67 4.33 -10.07
C ALA A 343 10.75 4.32 -11.30
N SER A 344 10.00 3.22 -11.53
CA SER A 344 9.08 3.10 -12.67
C SER A 344 7.96 4.16 -12.65
N ILE A 345 7.46 4.49 -11.45
CA ILE A 345 6.44 5.52 -11.28
C ILE A 345 7.03 6.91 -11.56
N ILE A 346 8.19 7.20 -11.01
CA ILE A 346 8.85 8.50 -11.20
C ILE A 346 9.25 8.71 -12.67
N GLU A 347 9.76 7.68 -13.34
CA GLU A 347 10.02 7.72 -14.78
C GLU A 347 8.75 8.08 -15.57
N LEU A 348 7.62 7.40 -15.27
CA LEU A 348 6.35 7.68 -15.94
C LEU A 348 5.90 9.13 -15.72
N ILE A 349 5.98 9.65 -14.49
CA ILE A 349 5.64 11.05 -14.19
C ILE A 349 6.53 12.00 -14.99
N CYS A 350 7.84 11.75 -15.03
CA CYS A 350 8.78 12.60 -15.76
C CYS A 350 8.55 12.56 -17.29
N ASP A 351 8.16 11.41 -17.83
CA ASP A 351 7.89 11.27 -19.26
C ASP A 351 6.58 11.98 -19.64
N ASP A 352 5.55 11.86 -18.83
CA ASP A 352 4.27 12.55 -19.07
C ASP A 352 4.43 14.08 -19.03
N LEU A 353 5.21 14.60 -18.08
CA LEU A 353 5.53 16.04 -17.99
C LEU A 353 6.26 16.56 -19.22
N LYS A 354 7.12 15.75 -19.87
CA LYS A 354 7.81 16.15 -21.11
C LYS A 354 6.89 16.27 -22.32
N TYR A 355 5.75 15.63 -22.30
CA TYR A 355 4.77 15.68 -23.39
C TYR A 355 3.69 16.75 -23.19
N GLN A 356 3.69 17.45 -22.04
CA GLN A 356 2.76 18.54 -21.74
C GLN A 356 3.35 19.93 -22.05
N ASP A 357 4.68 20.02 -22.29
CA ASP A 357 5.39 21.21 -22.78
C ASP A 357 5.45 21.23 -24.32
#